data_1f3f4799992fe3a0afa6210dea2ad442
#
_entry.id   1f3f4799992fe3a0afa6210dea2ad442
#
_cell.length_a   1.000
_cell.length_b   1.000
_cell.length_c   1.000
_cell.angle_alpha   90.00
_cell.angle_beta   90.00
_cell.angle_gamma   90.00
#
_symmetry.space_group_name_H-M   'P 1'
#
loop_
_entity.id
_entity.type
_entity.pdbx_description
1 polymer ?
#
loop_
_entity_poly.entity_id
_entity_poly.type
_entity_poly.pdbx_seq_one_letter_code
_entity_poly.pdbx_strand_id
1 'polypeptide(L)'
;MNSRLQSSSILLFAVAVWAGFLFVRATGPDDLYSRDQIKVASYVLDIIENDAWLWQQDHNGNFASKPPLTQWLGAVATKAYGQFHRMTLTFPSWMASLITILLLVGWTAQQFGRSAAMWVPLLLLANNMGLRQILLARSDTLFQCSIVLLALGAWHAWMDRGKWGWIFVGALAALLTKGPLGILIGLLGLVAIFLRPRTTGAEKVEESESEQPTLPWLGIGGTVLLACLLPALWLYFANSDSQGLAVEKLLHDELINHAVGERTAENQQVWWHHLLPIAWFLSRLAPAGLLAVAALVRIFRKPETDARKRDAEYFMACWLLGGLLLLCLATHHRFVHLLAILPPTAVLAARQISRWSTSERRSWMWALVTCSFILPLAAVYLDVIDFRSKDIVRTRESATFVEAAQKEAGSGARFEFYECHPGVQVHLGTHRPPIRINDLSATLESDDPIYVVTQKERDLKERAGRQGVRFFDVAVRSDYADGEIVVIASKGASGAPRSPARRFPDTRILTLMAIATAVTLYGCQKYAQQRLSA
;
A
#
# COMPACT_ATOMS: atom_id res chain seq x y z
N MET A 1 -0.83 -22.56 31.64
CA MET A 1 -1.30 -21.17 31.80
C MET A 1 -0.27 -20.11 31.35
N ASN A 2 1.03 -20.35 31.51
CA ASN A 2 2.08 -19.36 31.17
C ASN A 2 2.31 -19.10 29.65
N SER A 3 2.14 -20.07 28.77
CA SER A 3 2.43 -19.90 27.34
C SER A 3 1.44 -18.98 26.62
N ARG A 4 0.17 -18.95 27.04
CA ARG A 4 -0.89 -18.12 26.43
C ARG A 4 -0.79 -16.64 26.82
N LEU A 5 -0.53 -16.35 28.10
CA LEU A 5 -0.27 -14.98 28.57
C LEU A 5 0.97 -14.41 27.89
N GLN A 6 1.92 -15.26 27.62
CA GLN A 6 3.15 -14.90 26.95
C GLN A 6 2.97 -14.57 25.47
N SER A 7 2.14 -15.26 24.70
CA SER A 7 1.84 -14.93 23.28
C SER A 7 1.10 -13.61 23.15
N SER A 8 0.21 -13.30 24.10
CA SER A 8 -0.54 -12.05 24.11
C SER A 8 0.34 -10.81 24.27
N SER A 9 1.41 -10.88 25.08
CA SER A 9 2.31 -9.74 25.32
C SER A 9 3.14 -9.35 24.08
N ILE A 10 3.52 -10.32 23.22
CA ILE A 10 4.26 -10.02 21.99
C ILE A 10 3.36 -9.33 20.96
N LEU A 11 2.13 -9.81 20.81
CA LEU A 11 1.17 -9.18 19.89
C LEU A 11 0.82 -7.77 20.36
N LEU A 12 0.66 -7.55 21.67
CA LEU A 12 0.46 -6.21 22.22
C LEU A 12 1.64 -5.29 21.95
N PHE A 13 2.87 -5.78 22.14
CA PHE A 13 4.08 -5.04 21.79
C PHE A 13 4.10 -4.69 20.29
N ALA A 14 3.75 -5.64 19.43
CA ALA A 14 3.71 -5.41 17.98
C ALA A 14 2.68 -4.33 17.59
N VAL A 15 1.49 -4.35 18.21
CA VAL A 15 0.47 -3.31 18.02
C VAL A 15 0.97 -1.96 18.54
N ALA A 16 1.63 -1.91 19.70
CA ALA A 16 2.17 -0.67 20.26
C ALA A 16 3.26 -0.07 19.35
N VAL A 17 4.17 -0.89 18.82
CA VAL A 17 5.18 -0.46 17.85
C VAL A 17 4.50 0.09 16.60
N TRP A 18 3.57 -0.66 16.00
CA TRP A 18 2.82 -0.21 14.83
C TRP A 18 2.08 1.11 15.08
N ALA A 19 1.38 1.24 16.21
CA ALA A 19 0.65 2.44 16.57
C ALA A 19 1.58 3.65 16.75
N GLY A 20 2.76 3.46 17.37
CA GLY A 20 3.77 4.50 17.51
C GLY A 20 4.28 5.00 16.15
N PHE A 21 4.61 4.09 15.23
CA PHE A 21 5.05 4.46 13.89
C PHE A 21 3.93 5.13 13.07
N LEU A 22 2.69 4.63 13.17
CA LEU A 22 1.53 5.23 12.51
C LEU A 22 1.29 6.65 13.06
N PHE A 23 1.35 6.84 14.38
CA PHE A 23 1.19 8.14 15.01
C PHE A 23 2.25 9.15 14.53
N VAL A 24 3.53 8.76 14.58
CA VAL A 24 4.63 9.61 14.09
C VAL A 24 4.41 9.97 12.62
N ARG A 25 3.99 9.00 11.79
CA ARG A 25 3.73 9.25 10.36
C ARG A 25 2.50 10.13 10.13
N ALA A 26 1.48 10.03 11.00
CA ALA A 26 0.26 10.82 10.91
C ALA A 26 0.43 12.27 11.39
N THR A 27 1.46 12.56 12.20
CA THR A 27 1.79 13.95 12.61
C THR A 27 2.47 14.75 11.50
N GLY A 28 2.93 14.08 10.43
CA GLY A 28 3.45 14.74 9.24
C GLY A 28 2.35 15.38 8.38
N PRO A 29 2.74 16.11 7.32
CA PRO A 29 1.81 16.79 6.43
C PRO A 29 0.75 15.85 5.84
N ASP A 30 -0.48 16.35 5.68
CA ASP A 30 -1.61 15.60 5.09
C ASP A 30 -1.56 15.54 3.55
N ASP A 31 -0.47 15.96 2.96
CA ASP A 31 -0.31 16.08 1.52
C ASP A 31 -0.36 14.74 0.80
N LEU A 32 -1.10 14.69 -0.30
CA LEU A 32 -1.05 13.63 -1.30
C LEU A 32 0.03 13.94 -2.32
N TYR A 33 1.30 13.83 -1.91
CA TYR A 33 2.46 14.37 -2.62
C TYR A 33 2.91 13.60 -3.87
N SER A 34 2.22 12.54 -4.27
CA SER A 34 2.57 11.82 -5.49
C SER A 34 1.38 11.69 -6.42
N ARG A 35 1.66 11.77 -7.73
CA ARG A 35 0.66 11.55 -8.77
C ARG A 35 -0.11 10.23 -8.57
N ASP A 36 0.55 9.17 -8.09
CA ASP A 36 -0.09 7.88 -7.84
C ASP A 36 -1.10 7.94 -6.69
N GLN A 37 -0.86 8.76 -5.64
CA GLN A 37 -1.82 8.96 -4.55
C GLN A 37 -3.03 9.76 -5.01
N ILE A 38 -2.80 10.83 -5.79
CA ILE A 38 -3.87 11.66 -6.37
C ILE A 38 -4.78 10.79 -7.25
N LYS A 39 -4.20 9.91 -8.08
CA LYS A 39 -5.00 8.97 -8.90
C LYS A 39 -5.86 8.03 -8.05
N VAL A 40 -5.29 7.41 -7.01
CA VAL A 40 -6.05 6.52 -6.12
C VAL A 40 -7.17 7.30 -5.42
N ALA A 41 -6.90 8.51 -4.97
CA ALA A 41 -7.90 9.38 -4.34
C ALA A 41 -9.02 9.75 -5.33
N SER A 42 -8.68 10.06 -6.58
CA SER A 42 -9.65 10.33 -7.64
C SER A 42 -10.56 9.13 -7.91
N TYR A 43 -10.00 7.91 -7.99
CA TYR A 43 -10.80 6.69 -8.15
C TYR A 43 -11.72 6.39 -6.96
N VAL A 44 -11.27 6.69 -5.73
CA VAL A 44 -12.13 6.57 -4.54
C VAL A 44 -13.27 7.57 -4.58
N LEU A 45 -13.01 8.81 -5.00
CA LEU A 45 -14.04 9.83 -5.18
C LEU A 45 -15.04 9.46 -6.27
N ASP A 46 -14.58 8.87 -7.38
CA ASP A 46 -15.45 8.38 -8.45
C ASP A 46 -16.44 7.31 -7.95
N ILE A 47 -15.98 6.40 -7.07
CA ILE A 47 -16.90 5.44 -6.40
C ILE A 47 -17.90 6.16 -5.49
N ILE A 48 -17.46 7.21 -4.78
CA ILE A 48 -18.29 7.87 -3.76
C ILE A 48 -19.35 8.75 -4.41
N GLU A 49 -19.01 9.51 -5.45
CA GLU A 49 -19.85 10.49 -6.09
C GLU A 49 -20.65 9.94 -7.27
N ASN A 50 -20.05 9.00 -8.04
CA ASN A 50 -20.62 8.49 -9.28
C ASN A 50 -21.02 7.02 -9.19
N ASP A 51 -20.88 6.35 -8.01
CA ASP A 51 -21.13 4.93 -7.80
C ASP A 51 -20.37 4.00 -8.77
N ALA A 52 -19.18 4.42 -9.25
CA ALA A 52 -18.35 3.71 -10.20
C ALA A 52 -17.62 2.50 -9.56
N TRP A 53 -18.37 1.52 -9.04
CA TRP A 53 -17.80 0.37 -8.35
C TRP A 53 -17.09 -0.61 -9.26
N LEU A 54 -17.56 -0.77 -10.51
CA LEU A 54 -16.99 -1.75 -11.42
C LEU A 54 -15.62 -1.31 -11.93
N TRP A 55 -15.53 -0.11 -12.51
CA TRP A 55 -14.27 0.39 -13.04
C TRP A 55 -14.21 1.91 -12.94
N GLN A 56 -13.22 2.41 -12.23
CA GLN A 56 -13.08 3.81 -11.88
C GLN A 56 -12.34 4.59 -12.95
N GLN A 57 -12.67 5.88 -13.05
CA GLN A 57 -11.95 6.85 -13.87
C GLN A 57 -11.24 7.89 -12.98
N ASP A 58 -10.12 8.42 -13.46
CA ASP A 58 -9.55 9.63 -12.87
C ASP A 58 -10.29 10.87 -13.42
N HIS A 59 -10.01 12.02 -12.82
CA HIS A 59 -10.63 13.30 -13.21
C HIS A 59 -10.39 13.71 -14.69
N ASN A 60 -9.48 13.08 -15.43
CA ASN A 60 -9.27 13.25 -16.86
C ASN A 60 -10.02 12.19 -17.69
N GLY A 61 -10.83 11.34 -17.08
CA GLY A 61 -11.52 10.25 -17.74
C GLY A 61 -10.64 9.04 -18.05
N ASN A 62 -9.39 8.98 -17.50
CA ASN A 62 -8.55 7.80 -17.70
C ASN A 62 -8.96 6.71 -16.73
N PHE A 63 -9.23 5.54 -17.25
CA PHE A 63 -9.57 4.37 -16.46
C PHE A 63 -8.44 3.88 -15.55
N ALA A 64 -8.83 3.26 -14.43
CA ALA A 64 -7.91 2.69 -13.47
C ALA A 64 -7.04 1.61 -14.12
N SER A 65 -5.72 1.75 -13.94
CA SER A 65 -4.71 0.83 -14.48
C SER A 65 -4.41 -0.36 -13.54
N LYS A 66 -5.18 -0.50 -12.46
CA LYS A 66 -5.02 -1.58 -11.47
C LYS A 66 -6.38 -2.08 -11.02
N PRO A 67 -6.47 -3.36 -10.60
CA PRO A 67 -7.68 -3.90 -10.03
C PRO A 67 -8.17 -3.14 -8.79
N PRO A 68 -9.46 -3.19 -8.42
CA PRO A 68 -10.14 -2.18 -7.63
C PRO A 68 -10.08 -2.34 -6.11
N LEU A 69 -9.45 -3.38 -5.54
CA LEU A 69 -9.55 -3.68 -4.11
C LEU A 69 -9.10 -2.52 -3.21
N THR A 70 -8.04 -1.80 -3.60
CA THR A 70 -7.56 -0.64 -2.83
C THR A 70 -8.59 0.48 -2.82
N GLN A 71 -9.18 0.76 -3.97
CA GLN A 71 -10.20 1.80 -4.15
C GLN A 71 -11.50 1.43 -3.42
N TRP A 72 -11.94 0.18 -3.53
CA TRP A 72 -13.12 -0.31 -2.81
C TRP A 72 -12.99 -0.16 -1.30
N LEU A 73 -11.85 -0.59 -0.74
CA LEU A 73 -11.61 -0.48 0.71
C LEU A 73 -11.53 0.98 1.16
N GLY A 74 -10.91 1.86 0.37
CA GLY A 74 -10.88 3.31 0.63
C GLY A 74 -12.27 3.94 0.58
N ALA A 75 -13.08 3.58 -0.41
CA ALA A 75 -14.46 4.06 -0.56
C ALA A 75 -15.37 3.56 0.57
N VAL A 76 -15.28 2.27 0.93
CA VAL A 76 -16.02 1.71 2.07
C VAL A 76 -15.65 2.42 3.37
N ALA A 77 -14.35 2.63 3.62
CA ALA A 77 -13.90 3.35 4.81
C ALA A 77 -14.41 4.79 4.83
N THR A 78 -14.43 5.47 3.68
CA THR A 78 -14.93 6.84 3.55
C THR A 78 -16.45 6.91 3.73
N LYS A 79 -17.21 6.01 3.12
CA LYS A 79 -18.68 5.93 3.29
C LYS A 79 -19.04 5.59 4.76
N ALA A 80 -18.31 4.67 5.39
CA ALA A 80 -18.55 4.31 6.80
C ALA A 80 -18.22 5.44 7.78
N TYR A 81 -17.20 6.23 7.50
CA TYR A 81 -16.82 7.38 8.33
C TYR A 81 -17.67 8.63 8.03
N GLY A 82 -18.29 8.68 6.84
CA GLY A 82 -19.13 9.80 6.40
C GLY A 82 -18.36 10.99 5.80
N GLN A 83 -17.03 10.92 5.69
CA GLN A 83 -16.21 12.01 5.13
C GLN A 83 -14.99 11.45 4.40
N PHE A 84 -14.68 12.04 3.24
CA PHE A 84 -13.43 11.80 2.52
C PHE A 84 -12.29 12.49 3.28
N HIS A 85 -11.35 11.70 3.77
CA HIS A 85 -10.20 12.17 4.53
C HIS A 85 -8.98 11.30 4.26
N ARG A 86 -7.77 11.84 4.49
CA ARG A 86 -6.52 11.08 4.31
C ARG A 86 -6.54 9.72 5.04
N MET A 87 -7.01 9.66 6.28
CA MET A 87 -7.04 8.41 7.05
C MET A 87 -7.98 7.36 6.46
N THR A 88 -9.14 7.77 5.92
CA THR A 88 -10.07 6.86 5.24
C THR A 88 -9.52 6.40 3.90
N LEU A 89 -8.91 7.31 3.15
CA LEU A 89 -8.26 7.01 1.88
C LEU A 89 -7.07 6.05 2.05
N THR A 90 -6.28 6.20 3.11
CA THR A 90 -5.12 5.35 3.39
C THR A 90 -5.45 4.12 4.25
N PHE A 91 -6.73 3.93 4.61
CA PHE A 91 -7.22 2.78 5.38
C PHE A 91 -6.66 1.43 4.89
N PRO A 92 -6.67 1.13 3.58
CA PRO A 92 -6.13 -0.13 3.09
C PRO A 92 -4.66 -0.34 3.46
N SER A 93 -3.86 0.72 3.43
CA SER A 93 -2.41 0.66 3.70
C SER A 93 -2.10 0.44 5.18
N TRP A 94 -2.67 1.23 6.09
CA TRP A 94 -2.35 1.08 7.51
C TRP A 94 -2.99 -0.17 8.12
N MET A 95 -4.16 -0.60 7.66
CA MET A 95 -4.75 -1.87 8.08
C MET A 95 -3.96 -3.07 7.57
N ALA A 96 -3.56 -3.08 6.29
CA ALA A 96 -2.74 -4.14 5.71
C ALA A 96 -1.38 -4.26 6.41
N SER A 97 -0.76 -3.14 6.80
CA SER A 97 0.51 -3.17 7.55
C SER A 97 0.33 -3.80 8.93
N LEU A 98 -0.76 -3.50 9.64
CA LEU A 98 -1.08 -4.11 10.92
C LEU A 98 -1.26 -5.62 10.79
N ILE A 99 -2.09 -6.05 9.82
CA ILE A 99 -2.34 -7.49 9.56
C ILE A 99 -1.03 -8.19 9.23
N THR A 100 -0.20 -7.63 8.35
CA THR A 100 1.12 -8.15 8.00
C THR A 100 2.00 -8.37 9.23
N ILE A 101 2.08 -7.37 10.11
CA ILE A 101 2.88 -7.43 11.33
C ILE A 101 2.36 -8.55 12.25
N LEU A 102 1.06 -8.59 12.50
CA LEU A 102 0.47 -9.59 13.40
C LEU A 102 0.67 -11.02 12.89
N LEU A 103 0.50 -11.24 11.58
CA LEU A 103 0.72 -12.54 10.96
C LEU A 103 2.19 -12.98 11.07
N LEU A 104 3.13 -12.11 10.73
CA LEU A 104 4.55 -12.45 10.77
C LEU A 104 5.08 -12.59 12.17
N VAL A 105 4.64 -11.77 13.12
CA VAL A 105 5.00 -11.89 14.55
C VAL A 105 4.51 -13.22 15.11
N GLY A 106 3.24 -13.58 14.84
CA GLY A 106 2.67 -14.86 15.26
C GLY A 106 3.43 -16.05 14.68
N TRP A 107 3.67 -16.03 13.36
CA TRP A 107 4.42 -17.09 12.68
C TRP A 107 5.87 -17.18 13.17
N THR A 108 6.57 -16.06 13.30
CA THR A 108 7.97 -16.02 13.77
C THR A 108 8.09 -16.51 15.20
N ALA A 109 7.12 -16.17 16.06
CA ALA A 109 7.10 -16.67 17.44
C ALA A 109 6.96 -18.19 17.50
N GLN A 110 6.16 -18.78 16.61
CA GLN A 110 5.96 -20.23 16.52
C GLN A 110 7.21 -20.96 15.98
N GLN A 111 7.87 -20.41 14.97
CA GLN A 111 9.00 -21.09 14.32
C GLN A 111 10.35 -20.80 15.03
N PHE A 112 10.58 -19.57 15.44
CA PHE A 112 11.89 -19.12 15.93
C PHE A 112 11.90 -18.61 17.36
N GLY A 113 10.73 -18.58 18.01
CA GLY A 113 10.59 -18.11 19.38
C GLY A 113 10.41 -16.60 19.51
N ARG A 114 10.15 -16.20 20.76
CA ARG A 114 9.74 -14.83 21.11
C ARG A 114 10.80 -13.78 20.85
N SER A 115 12.05 -14.12 21.15
CA SER A 115 13.18 -13.20 20.95
C SER A 115 13.29 -12.74 19.50
N ALA A 116 13.08 -13.64 18.53
CA ALA A 116 13.05 -13.27 17.13
C ALA A 116 11.77 -12.46 16.78
N ALA A 117 10.61 -12.89 17.28
CA ALA A 117 9.32 -12.26 16.96
C ALA A 117 9.25 -10.79 17.37
N MET A 118 9.89 -10.39 18.48
CA MET A 118 9.91 -9.00 18.95
C MET A 118 10.62 -8.04 17.96
N TRP A 119 11.54 -8.53 17.15
CA TRP A 119 12.27 -7.70 16.19
C TRP A 119 11.51 -7.48 14.88
N VAL A 120 10.56 -8.35 14.55
CA VAL A 120 9.83 -8.31 13.27
C VAL A 120 9.12 -6.97 13.04
N PRO A 121 8.29 -6.43 13.96
CA PRO A 121 7.59 -5.16 13.71
C PRO A 121 8.57 -3.99 13.53
N LEU A 122 9.67 -3.98 14.28
CA LEU A 122 10.71 -2.95 14.15
C LEU A 122 11.39 -3.02 12.78
N LEU A 123 11.79 -4.23 12.34
CA LEU A 123 12.47 -4.42 11.05
C LEU A 123 11.55 -4.21 9.85
N LEU A 124 10.24 -4.42 10.00
CA LEU A 124 9.26 -4.08 8.97
C LEU A 124 9.03 -2.58 8.83
N LEU A 125 9.01 -1.84 9.94
CA LEU A 125 8.63 -0.43 9.94
C LEU A 125 9.82 0.52 9.99
N ALA A 126 10.91 0.18 10.71
CA ALA A 126 12.08 1.04 10.87
C ALA A 126 13.02 0.97 9.66
N ASN A 127 12.49 1.07 8.47
CA ASN A 127 13.24 1.24 7.22
C ASN A 127 12.49 2.22 6.31
N ASN A 128 13.20 2.76 5.33
CA ASN A 128 12.65 3.79 4.43
C ASN A 128 11.36 3.33 3.72
N MET A 129 11.27 2.04 3.40
CA MET A 129 10.08 1.51 2.69
C MET A 129 8.89 1.31 3.63
N GLY A 130 9.06 0.61 4.76
CA GLY A 130 7.98 0.28 5.68
C GLY A 130 7.31 1.52 6.26
N LEU A 131 8.10 2.43 6.85
CA LEU A 131 7.59 3.63 7.49
C LEU A 131 6.91 4.59 6.49
N ARG A 132 7.45 4.70 5.27
CA ARG A 132 6.85 5.55 4.25
C ARG A 132 5.50 5.03 3.78
N GLN A 133 5.39 3.71 3.57
CA GLN A 133 4.22 3.09 2.95
C GLN A 133 3.02 2.89 3.89
N ILE A 134 3.23 2.92 5.20
CA ILE A 134 2.16 2.66 6.18
C ILE A 134 0.96 3.62 6.03
N LEU A 135 1.19 4.85 5.56
CA LEU A 135 0.17 5.89 5.45
C LEU A 135 0.20 6.54 4.04
N LEU A 136 0.27 5.73 3.00
CA LEU A 136 0.13 6.18 1.61
C LEU A 136 -1.14 5.62 0.98
N ALA A 137 -1.84 6.44 0.20
CA ALA A 137 -2.95 6.02 -0.64
C ALA A 137 -2.41 5.25 -1.86
N ARG A 138 -1.94 4.02 -1.63
CA ARG A 138 -1.31 3.15 -2.65
C ARG A 138 -1.64 1.68 -2.39
N SER A 139 -1.64 0.90 -3.44
CA SER A 139 -1.93 -0.53 -3.38
C SER A 139 -0.76 -1.40 -2.83
N ASP A 140 0.42 -0.82 -2.65
CA ASP A 140 1.65 -1.58 -2.39
C ASP A 140 1.63 -2.34 -1.06
N THR A 141 1.17 -1.71 0.02
CA THR A 141 1.09 -2.34 1.35
C THR A 141 0.01 -3.42 1.41
N LEU A 142 -1.14 -3.18 0.73
CA LEU A 142 -2.20 -4.19 0.62
C LEU A 142 -1.73 -5.40 -0.19
N PHE A 143 -0.99 -5.17 -1.27
CA PHE A 143 -0.36 -6.23 -2.06
C PHE A 143 0.67 -7.02 -1.26
N GLN A 144 1.50 -6.37 -0.44
CA GLN A 144 2.41 -7.03 0.48
C GLN A 144 1.66 -7.94 1.46
N CYS A 145 0.56 -7.45 2.05
CA CYS A 145 -0.28 -8.22 2.96
C CYS A 145 -0.86 -9.47 2.29
N SER A 146 -1.33 -9.33 1.04
CA SER A 146 -1.86 -10.43 0.23
C SER A 146 -0.81 -11.53 0.01
N ILE A 147 0.43 -11.12 -0.31
CA ILE A 147 1.56 -12.04 -0.50
C ILE A 147 1.88 -12.76 0.82
N VAL A 148 1.86 -12.06 1.96
CA VAL A 148 2.10 -12.67 3.29
C VAL A 148 1.03 -13.70 3.63
N LEU A 149 -0.25 -13.37 3.44
CA LEU A 149 -1.35 -14.32 3.65
C LEU A 149 -1.17 -15.57 2.81
N LEU A 150 -0.88 -15.40 1.52
CA LEU A 150 -0.67 -16.51 0.60
C LEU A 150 0.55 -17.36 0.99
N ALA A 151 1.69 -16.73 1.27
CA ALA A 151 2.92 -17.42 1.64
C ALA A 151 2.79 -18.20 2.95
N LEU A 152 2.21 -17.58 3.99
CA LEU A 152 1.98 -18.28 5.27
C LEU A 152 0.90 -19.35 5.15
N GLY A 153 -0.11 -19.14 4.31
CA GLY A 153 -1.08 -20.19 3.95
C GLY A 153 -0.41 -21.36 3.26
N ALA A 154 0.48 -21.10 2.29
CA ALA A 154 1.26 -22.14 1.60
C ALA A 154 2.22 -22.89 2.55
N TRP A 155 2.86 -22.17 3.49
CA TRP A 155 3.65 -22.78 4.57
C TRP A 155 2.79 -23.77 5.41
N HIS A 156 1.62 -23.33 5.87
CA HIS A 156 0.74 -24.18 6.67
C HIS A 156 0.14 -25.33 5.86
N ALA A 157 -0.12 -25.15 4.56
CA ALA A 157 -0.56 -26.23 3.69
C ALA A 157 0.54 -27.29 3.53
N TRP A 158 1.81 -26.87 3.46
CA TRP A 158 2.94 -27.77 3.38
C TRP A 158 3.20 -28.50 4.70
N MET A 159 3.24 -27.77 5.84
CA MET A 159 3.67 -28.33 7.12
C MET A 159 2.53 -28.95 7.93
N ASP A 160 1.34 -28.35 7.88
CA ASP A 160 0.24 -28.69 8.80
C ASP A 160 -1.03 -29.14 8.04
N ARG A 161 -0.99 -29.24 6.69
CA ARG A 161 -2.13 -29.54 5.81
C ARG A 161 -3.38 -28.69 6.10
N GLY A 162 -3.19 -27.40 6.47
CA GLY A 162 -4.26 -26.50 6.89
C GLY A 162 -4.15 -25.08 6.32
N LYS A 163 -5.03 -24.19 6.79
CA LYS A 163 -5.05 -22.75 6.46
C LYS A 163 -5.38 -22.42 4.99
N TRP A 164 -6.15 -23.25 4.33
CA TRP A 164 -6.59 -23.04 2.92
C TRP A 164 -7.25 -21.67 2.70
N GLY A 165 -8.02 -21.18 3.69
CA GLY A 165 -8.62 -19.85 3.64
C GLY A 165 -7.60 -18.70 3.50
N TRP A 166 -6.38 -18.88 4.04
CA TRP A 166 -5.31 -17.88 3.89
C TRP A 166 -4.77 -17.86 2.46
N ILE A 167 -4.64 -19.04 1.82
CA ILE A 167 -4.26 -19.14 0.40
C ILE A 167 -5.33 -18.47 -0.46
N PHE A 168 -6.61 -18.78 -0.21
CA PHE A 168 -7.73 -18.22 -0.94
C PHE A 168 -7.77 -16.69 -0.83
N VAL A 169 -7.80 -16.16 0.40
CA VAL A 169 -7.88 -14.70 0.65
C VAL A 169 -6.63 -13.98 0.12
N GLY A 170 -5.44 -14.57 0.33
CA GLY A 170 -4.19 -14.01 -0.17
C GLY A 170 -4.13 -13.94 -1.69
N ALA A 171 -4.52 -15.02 -2.38
CA ALA A 171 -4.56 -15.06 -3.84
C ALA A 171 -5.61 -14.10 -4.41
N LEU A 172 -6.83 -14.12 -3.86
CA LEU A 172 -7.91 -13.21 -4.24
C LEU A 172 -7.51 -11.73 -4.08
N ALA A 173 -6.97 -11.37 -2.91
CA ALA A 173 -6.53 -10.01 -2.63
C ALA A 173 -5.35 -9.60 -3.52
N ALA A 174 -4.40 -10.48 -3.83
CA ALA A 174 -3.30 -10.20 -4.73
C ALA A 174 -3.81 -9.90 -6.15
N LEU A 175 -4.72 -10.74 -6.67
CA LEU A 175 -5.33 -10.57 -7.98
C LEU A 175 -6.11 -9.25 -8.08
N LEU A 176 -6.92 -8.94 -7.08
CA LEU A 176 -7.72 -7.71 -7.03
C LEU A 176 -6.92 -6.45 -6.64
N THR A 177 -5.62 -6.58 -6.37
CA THR A 177 -4.75 -5.43 -6.03
C THR A 177 -3.77 -5.08 -7.15
N LYS A 178 -3.01 -6.09 -7.65
CA LYS A 178 -1.95 -5.89 -8.67
C LYS A 178 -1.82 -7.05 -9.67
N GLY A 179 -2.72 -8.04 -9.59
CA GLY A 179 -2.73 -9.17 -10.50
C GLY A 179 -1.86 -10.37 -10.08
N PRO A 180 -1.54 -11.29 -11.02
CA PRO A 180 -1.04 -12.63 -10.73
C PRO A 180 0.39 -12.69 -10.17
N LEU A 181 1.19 -11.64 -10.33
CA LEU A 181 2.56 -11.59 -9.81
C LEU A 181 2.62 -11.86 -8.29
N GLY A 182 1.59 -11.44 -7.54
CA GLY A 182 1.51 -11.69 -6.10
C GLY A 182 1.38 -13.17 -5.77
N ILE A 183 0.68 -13.95 -6.60
CA ILE A 183 0.57 -15.40 -6.43
C ILE A 183 1.93 -16.05 -6.64
N LEU A 184 2.63 -15.68 -7.70
CA LEU A 184 3.96 -16.19 -7.98
C LEU A 184 4.92 -15.93 -6.81
N ILE A 185 5.00 -14.68 -6.35
CA ILE A 185 5.91 -14.29 -5.24
C ILE A 185 5.54 -15.01 -3.94
N GLY A 186 4.24 -15.13 -3.62
CA GLY A 186 3.76 -15.77 -2.40
C GLY A 186 4.05 -17.28 -2.34
N LEU A 187 4.17 -17.93 -3.49
CA LEU A 187 4.48 -19.36 -3.59
C LEU A 187 5.99 -19.67 -3.67
N LEU A 188 6.85 -18.68 -3.89
CA LEU A 188 8.31 -18.90 -4.02
C LEU A 188 8.94 -19.58 -2.82
N GLY A 189 8.40 -19.38 -1.61
CA GLY A 189 8.86 -20.07 -0.41
C GLY A 189 8.82 -21.60 -0.53
N LEU A 190 7.86 -22.15 -1.30
CA LEU A 190 7.73 -23.60 -1.52
C LEU A 190 8.89 -24.23 -2.30
N VAL A 191 9.70 -23.43 -3.00
CA VAL A 191 10.93 -23.92 -3.64
C VAL A 191 11.89 -24.53 -2.63
N ALA A 192 11.78 -24.15 -1.35
CA ALA A 192 12.53 -24.74 -0.24
C ALA A 192 12.40 -26.25 -0.16
N ILE A 193 11.28 -26.85 -0.59
CA ILE A 193 11.07 -28.29 -0.60
C ILE A 193 12.15 -29.02 -1.40
N PHE A 194 12.61 -28.40 -2.48
CA PHE A 194 13.62 -28.97 -3.39
C PHE A 194 15.06 -28.62 -2.97
N LEU A 195 15.27 -27.48 -2.31
CA LEU A 195 16.59 -26.94 -2.00
C LEU A 195 17.09 -27.24 -0.58
N ARG A 196 16.21 -27.65 0.33
CA ARG A 196 16.62 -27.98 1.70
C ARG A 196 17.58 -29.19 1.73
N PRO A 197 18.62 -29.17 2.57
CA PRO A 197 19.49 -30.34 2.75
C PRO A 197 18.68 -31.51 3.30
N ARG A 198 18.80 -32.66 2.66
CA ARG A 198 18.23 -33.91 3.21
C ARG A 198 19.18 -34.41 4.30
N THR A 199 18.64 -34.78 5.44
CA THR A 199 19.43 -35.42 6.51
C THR A 199 20.03 -36.73 5.99
N THR A 200 21.35 -36.77 5.86
CA THR A 200 22.08 -37.97 5.44
C THR A 200 22.40 -38.83 6.68
N GLY A 201 21.76 -39.95 6.79
CA GLY A 201 22.36 -41.21 7.23
C GLY A 201 22.29 -41.63 8.70
N ALA A 202 22.43 -40.81 9.71
CA ALA A 202 22.55 -41.28 11.10
C ALA A 202 21.30 -41.12 12.00
N GLU A 203 20.41 -40.19 11.63
CA GLU A 203 19.15 -39.95 12.38
C GLU A 203 17.94 -40.71 11.82
N LYS A 204 18.13 -41.54 10.80
CA LYS A 204 17.05 -42.36 10.20
C LYS A 204 16.48 -43.43 11.11
N VAL A 205 17.04 -43.65 12.30
CA VAL A 205 16.63 -44.79 13.16
C VAL A 205 15.48 -44.44 14.10
N GLU A 206 15.17 -43.14 14.33
CA GLU A 206 14.06 -42.73 15.19
C GLU A 206 12.97 -41.91 14.50
N GLU A 207 13.15 -41.43 13.27
CA GLU A 207 12.04 -40.96 12.44
C GLU A 207 11.32 -42.20 11.85
N SER A 208 10.63 -42.93 12.74
CA SER A 208 9.65 -43.93 12.32
C SER A 208 8.70 -43.25 11.34
N GLU A 209 8.70 -43.64 10.07
CA GLU A 209 7.61 -43.54 9.08
C GLU A 209 6.61 -42.38 9.21
N SER A 210 6.99 -41.27 9.87
CA SER A 210 6.21 -40.04 9.74
C SER A 210 6.37 -39.60 8.27
N GLU A 211 5.35 -39.86 7.48
CA GLU A 211 5.20 -39.47 6.08
C GLU A 211 5.82 -38.07 5.89
N GLN A 212 6.90 -38.00 5.10
CA GLN A 212 7.47 -36.69 4.75
C GLN A 212 6.32 -35.85 4.22
N PRO A 213 6.11 -34.60 4.71
CA PRO A 213 4.97 -33.83 4.33
C PRO A 213 4.98 -33.61 2.81
N THR A 214 4.17 -34.40 2.11
CA THR A 214 3.97 -34.25 0.67
C THR A 214 3.21 -32.98 0.42
N LEU A 215 3.72 -32.14 -0.47
CA LEU A 215 3.04 -30.89 -0.79
C LEU A 215 1.69 -31.19 -1.44
N PRO A 216 0.58 -30.66 -0.91
CA PRO A 216 -0.74 -30.86 -1.49
C PRO A 216 -0.96 -29.93 -2.68
N TRP A 217 -0.22 -30.18 -3.79
CA TRP A 217 -0.26 -29.36 -5.02
C TRP A 217 -1.68 -29.16 -5.55
N LEU A 218 -2.49 -30.23 -5.56
CA LEU A 218 -3.88 -30.14 -6.02
C LEU A 218 -4.72 -29.22 -5.14
N GLY A 219 -4.50 -29.26 -3.82
CA GLY A 219 -5.21 -28.38 -2.88
C GLY A 219 -4.80 -26.91 -3.07
N ILE A 220 -3.49 -26.63 -3.19
CA ILE A 220 -2.99 -25.28 -3.45
C ILE A 220 -3.50 -24.77 -4.80
N GLY A 221 -3.32 -25.55 -5.87
CA GLY A 221 -3.77 -25.19 -7.21
C GLY A 221 -5.27 -24.98 -7.29
N GLY A 222 -6.07 -25.89 -6.71
CA GLY A 222 -7.53 -25.77 -6.67
C GLY A 222 -8.00 -24.53 -5.91
N THR A 223 -7.35 -24.22 -4.75
CA THR A 223 -7.67 -23.01 -3.98
C THR A 223 -7.33 -21.73 -4.73
N VAL A 224 -6.18 -21.69 -5.41
CA VAL A 224 -5.79 -20.54 -6.25
C VAL A 224 -6.74 -20.39 -7.43
N LEU A 225 -7.10 -21.48 -8.12
CA LEU A 225 -8.09 -21.44 -9.21
C LEU A 225 -9.44 -20.91 -8.74
N LEU A 226 -9.91 -21.37 -7.58
CA LEU A 226 -11.15 -20.87 -6.99
C LEU A 226 -11.04 -19.35 -6.68
N ALA A 227 -9.89 -18.88 -6.20
CA ALA A 227 -9.67 -17.47 -5.96
C ALA A 227 -9.64 -16.63 -7.26
N CYS A 228 -9.34 -17.22 -8.41
CA CYS A 228 -9.38 -16.53 -9.71
C CYS A 228 -10.80 -16.24 -10.21
N LEU A 229 -11.82 -16.98 -9.73
CA LEU A 229 -13.19 -16.84 -10.24
C LEU A 229 -13.78 -15.45 -10.00
N LEU A 230 -13.60 -14.88 -8.81
CA LEU A 230 -14.15 -13.55 -8.48
C LEU A 230 -13.48 -12.42 -9.29
N PRO A 231 -12.14 -12.34 -9.40
CA PRO A 231 -11.48 -11.38 -10.29
C PRO A 231 -11.85 -11.55 -11.75
N ALA A 232 -12.00 -12.79 -12.23
CA ALA A 232 -12.43 -13.05 -13.59
C ALA A 232 -13.86 -12.55 -13.85
N LEU A 233 -14.78 -12.82 -12.92
CA LEU A 233 -16.15 -12.33 -12.96
C LEU A 233 -16.20 -10.80 -12.92
N TRP A 234 -15.44 -10.19 -12.01
CA TRP A 234 -15.31 -8.72 -11.97
C TRP A 234 -14.80 -8.17 -13.31
N LEU A 235 -13.73 -8.75 -13.87
CA LEU A 235 -13.16 -8.30 -15.14
C LEU A 235 -14.15 -8.45 -16.29
N TYR A 236 -14.95 -9.53 -16.29
CA TYR A 236 -16.02 -9.72 -17.27
C TYR A 236 -17.05 -8.60 -17.23
N PHE A 237 -17.56 -8.24 -16.04
CA PHE A 237 -18.53 -7.15 -15.91
C PHE A 237 -17.90 -5.78 -16.20
N ALA A 238 -16.68 -5.50 -15.71
CA ALA A 238 -15.96 -4.28 -16.02
C ALA A 238 -15.70 -4.13 -17.52
N ASN A 239 -15.38 -5.23 -18.21
CA ASN A 239 -15.15 -5.22 -19.65
C ASN A 239 -16.45 -5.02 -20.45
N SER A 240 -17.56 -5.58 -19.98
CA SER A 240 -18.89 -5.38 -20.58
C SER A 240 -19.34 -3.92 -20.43
N ASP A 241 -19.17 -3.35 -19.25
CA ASP A 241 -19.52 -1.95 -18.93
C ASP A 241 -18.66 -0.95 -19.73
N SER A 242 -17.40 -1.27 -19.94
CA SER A 242 -16.41 -0.41 -20.64
C SER A 242 -16.28 -0.67 -22.14
N GLN A 243 -17.14 -1.46 -22.74
CA GLN A 243 -17.10 -1.79 -24.17
C GLN A 243 -15.75 -2.38 -24.63
N GLY A 244 -15.12 -3.22 -23.80
CA GLY A 244 -13.87 -3.90 -24.11
C GLY A 244 -12.60 -3.25 -23.56
N LEU A 245 -12.65 -1.99 -23.13
CA LEU A 245 -11.49 -1.23 -22.69
C LEU A 245 -10.83 -1.79 -21.41
N ALA A 246 -11.60 -2.47 -20.54
CA ALA A 246 -11.03 -2.98 -19.28
C ALA A 246 -10.01 -4.09 -19.51
N VAL A 247 -10.30 -5.03 -20.40
CA VAL A 247 -9.36 -6.11 -20.76
C VAL A 247 -8.15 -5.55 -21.50
N GLU A 248 -8.34 -4.66 -22.45
CA GLU A 248 -7.25 -4.01 -23.17
C GLU A 248 -6.31 -3.29 -22.19
N LYS A 249 -6.86 -2.48 -21.29
CA LYS A 249 -6.07 -1.70 -20.32
C LYS A 249 -5.33 -2.56 -19.31
N LEU A 250 -6.00 -3.54 -18.71
CA LEU A 250 -5.45 -4.30 -17.58
C LEU A 250 -4.60 -5.49 -18.03
N LEU A 251 -5.02 -6.22 -19.09
CA LEU A 251 -4.26 -7.37 -19.56
C LEU A 251 -3.23 -7.00 -20.62
N HIS A 252 -3.58 -6.21 -21.61
CA HIS A 252 -2.67 -5.87 -22.69
C HIS A 252 -1.69 -4.77 -22.23
N ASP A 253 -2.17 -3.60 -21.83
CA ASP A 253 -1.30 -2.45 -21.49
C ASP A 253 -0.51 -2.66 -20.21
N GLU A 254 -1.15 -3.15 -19.13
CA GLU A 254 -0.51 -3.21 -17.82
C GLU A 254 0.18 -4.55 -17.53
N LEU A 255 -0.31 -5.67 -18.06
CA LEU A 255 0.31 -6.97 -17.81
C LEU A 255 1.29 -7.35 -18.92
N ILE A 256 0.85 -7.38 -20.18
CA ILE A 256 1.65 -7.87 -21.31
C ILE A 256 2.72 -6.86 -21.69
N ASN A 257 2.36 -5.59 -21.96
CA ASN A 257 3.31 -4.57 -22.40
C ASN A 257 4.34 -4.23 -21.30
N HIS A 258 3.98 -4.37 -20.00
CA HIS A 258 4.95 -4.27 -18.92
C HIS A 258 5.88 -5.50 -18.85
N ALA A 259 5.39 -6.70 -19.15
CA ALA A 259 6.22 -7.91 -19.14
C ALA A 259 7.19 -7.94 -20.33
N VAL A 260 6.73 -7.50 -21.51
CA VAL A 260 7.53 -7.49 -22.76
C VAL A 260 8.43 -6.24 -22.86
N GLY A 261 8.16 -5.18 -22.07
CA GLY A 261 8.99 -3.98 -22.03
C GLY A 261 8.72 -2.94 -23.13
N GLU A 262 7.62 -3.08 -23.88
CA GLU A 262 7.29 -2.15 -24.98
C GLU A 262 7.09 -0.68 -24.52
N ARG A 263 6.72 -0.46 -23.24
CA ARG A 263 6.64 0.89 -22.65
C ARG A 263 7.99 1.54 -22.34
N THR A 264 9.08 0.80 -22.42
CA THR A 264 10.43 1.27 -22.10
C THR A 264 11.26 1.67 -23.32
N ALA A 265 10.65 1.75 -24.49
CA ALA A 265 11.34 2.07 -25.75
C ALA A 265 12.05 3.44 -25.75
N GLU A 266 11.70 4.37 -24.87
CA GLU A 266 12.37 5.68 -24.73
C GLU A 266 13.65 5.64 -23.87
N ASN A 267 13.87 4.63 -23.03
CA ASN A 267 15.09 4.47 -22.25
C ASN A 267 15.77 3.14 -22.64
N GLN A 268 16.84 3.20 -23.41
CA GLN A 268 17.70 2.05 -23.65
C GLN A 268 18.04 1.38 -22.31
N GLN A 269 17.48 0.21 -22.04
CA GLN A 269 17.77 -0.54 -20.82
C GLN A 269 19.23 -0.99 -20.87
N VAL A 270 20.05 -0.36 -20.07
CA VAL A 270 21.43 -0.80 -19.88
C VAL A 270 21.40 -2.00 -18.93
N TRP A 271 22.14 -3.05 -19.24
CA TRP A 271 22.14 -4.32 -18.49
C TRP A 271 22.29 -4.14 -16.97
N TRP A 272 22.98 -3.13 -16.49
CA TRP A 272 23.17 -2.85 -15.06
C TRP A 272 21.88 -2.41 -14.33
N HIS A 273 20.83 -1.97 -15.04
CA HIS A 273 19.52 -1.66 -14.44
C HIS A 273 18.92 -2.90 -13.75
N HIS A 274 19.20 -4.09 -14.24
CA HIS A 274 18.79 -5.34 -13.59
C HIS A 274 19.46 -5.59 -12.22
N LEU A 275 20.53 -4.87 -11.89
CA LEU A 275 21.20 -4.92 -10.59
C LEU A 275 20.66 -3.88 -9.60
N LEU A 276 19.88 -2.89 -10.05
CA LEU A 276 19.29 -1.87 -9.18
C LEU A 276 18.46 -2.44 -8.02
N PRO A 277 17.64 -3.50 -8.21
CA PRO A 277 16.90 -4.08 -7.07
C PRO A 277 17.83 -4.59 -5.96
N ILE A 278 19.02 -5.10 -6.28
CA ILE A 278 20.01 -5.55 -5.29
C ILE A 278 20.58 -4.33 -4.53
N ALA A 279 20.94 -3.27 -5.24
CA ALA A 279 21.44 -2.05 -4.63
C ALA A 279 20.37 -1.40 -3.72
N TRP A 280 19.12 -1.37 -4.15
CA TRP A 280 18.01 -0.88 -3.35
C TRP A 280 17.69 -1.79 -2.16
N PHE A 281 17.79 -3.10 -2.32
CA PHE A 281 17.62 -4.06 -1.23
C PHE A 281 18.62 -3.78 -0.09
N LEU A 282 19.88 -3.56 -0.43
CA LEU A 282 20.92 -3.26 0.54
C LEU A 282 20.79 -1.86 1.16
N SER A 283 20.37 -0.87 0.40
CA SER A 283 20.30 0.53 0.84
C SER A 283 18.94 0.91 1.44
N ARG A 284 17.83 0.61 0.75
CA ARG A 284 16.48 1.04 1.15
C ARG A 284 15.85 0.17 2.23
N LEU A 285 16.23 -1.12 2.28
CA LEU A 285 15.81 -2.03 3.35
C LEU A 285 16.85 -2.13 4.48
N ALA A 286 17.92 -1.32 4.46
CA ALA A 286 18.86 -1.28 5.57
C ALA A 286 18.12 -0.89 6.87
N PRO A 287 18.46 -1.52 8.00
CA PRO A 287 19.47 -2.57 8.19
C PRO A 287 18.94 -3.99 7.94
N ALA A 288 17.62 -4.16 7.78
CA ALA A 288 17.01 -5.49 7.62
C ALA A 288 17.64 -6.25 6.44
N GLY A 289 17.90 -5.59 5.31
CA GLY A 289 18.56 -6.18 4.15
C GLY A 289 19.95 -6.72 4.47
N LEU A 290 20.78 -5.94 5.14
CA LEU A 290 22.14 -6.36 5.52
C LEU A 290 22.15 -7.53 6.51
N LEU A 291 21.24 -7.49 7.49
CA LEU A 291 21.06 -8.55 8.47
C LEU A 291 20.52 -9.84 7.83
N ALA A 292 19.64 -9.72 6.83
CA ALA A 292 19.14 -10.85 6.08
C ALA A 292 20.26 -11.49 5.23
N VAL A 293 21.19 -10.72 4.65
CA VAL A 293 22.38 -11.28 3.97
C VAL A 293 23.21 -12.10 4.96
N ALA A 294 23.45 -11.58 6.17
CA ALA A 294 24.17 -12.33 7.21
C ALA A 294 23.44 -13.62 7.60
N ALA A 295 22.10 -13.58 7.66
CA ALA A 295 21.27 -14.77 7.91
C ALA A 295 21.41 -15.79 6.78
N LEU A 296 21.33 -15.37 5.51
CA LEU A 296 21.49 -16.23 4.33
C LEU A 296 22.86 -16.91 4.32
N VAL A 297 23.95 -16.15 4.54
CA VAL A 297 25.31 -16.73 4.62
C VAL A 297 25.37 -17.81 5.71
N ARG A 298 24.73 -17.58 6.86
CA ARG A 298 24.69 -18.57 7.93
C ARG A 298 23.86 -19.81 7.56
N ILE A 299 22.67 -19.63 6.97
CA ILE A 299 21.77 -20.72 6.57
C ILE A 299 22.50 -21.70 5.64
N PHE A 300 23.25 -21.18 4.67
CA PHE A 300 23.96 -22.02 3.70
C PHE A 300 25.27 -22.61 4.25
N ARG A 301 25.96 -21.94 5.19
CA ARG A 301 27.22 -22.46 5.77
C ARG A 301 27.00 -23.39 6.96
N LYS A 302 25.99 -23.13 7.77
CA LYS A 302 25.68 -23.88 9.00
C LYS A 302 24.16 -24.02 9.13
N PRO A 303 23.53 -24.95 8.39
CA PRO A 303 22.11 -25.18 8.45
C PRO A 303 21.66 -25.52 9.90
N GLU A 304 20.43 -25.16 10.23
CA GLU A 304 19.84 -25.47 11.53
C GLU A 304 19.62 -26.99 11.67
N THR A 305 19.88 -27.52 12.85
CA THR A 305 19.70 -28.96 13.14
C THR A 305 18.24 -29.34 13.31
N ASP A 306 17.45 -28.48 13.95
CA ASP A 306 15.99 -28.63 14.06
C ASP A 306 15.35 -28.56 12.66
N ALA A 307 14.73 -29.65 12.23
CA ALA A 307 14.18 -29.78 10.88
C ALA A 307 13.13 -28.71 10.57
N ARG A 308 12.21 -28.43 11.52
CA ARG A 308 11.15 -27.43 11.30
C ARG A 308 11.71 -26.00 11.19
N LYS A 309 12.68 -25.65 12.02
CA LYS A 309 13.36 -24.34 11.95
C LYS A 309 14.17 -24.20 10.69
N ARG A 310 14.86 -25.28 10.27
CA ARG A 310 15.61 -25.33 9.00
C ARG A 310 14.68 -25.09 7.82
N ASP A 311 13.56 -25.82 7.76
CA ASP A 311 12.58 -25.68 6.70
C ASP A 311 11.99 -24.26 6.65
N ALA A 312 11.72 -23.65 7.82
CA ALA A 312 11.26 -22.27 7.93
C ALA A 312 12.31 -21.26 7.43
N GLU A 313 13.60 -21.47 7.75
CA GLU A 313 14.70 -20.62 7.26
C GLU A 313 14.84 -20.73 5.73
N TYR A 314 14.80 -21.94 5.17
CA TYR A 314 14.85 -22.16 3.73
C TYR A 314 13.62 -21.59 3.01
N PHE A 315 12.42 -21.73 3.59
CA PHE A 315 11.20 -21.14 3.05
C PHE A 315 11.32 -19.61 2.92
N MET A 316 11.77 -18.93 3.96
CA MET A 316 11.98 -17.47 3.93
C MET A 316 13.13 -17.08 3.00
N ALA A 317 14.20 -17.87 2.93
CA ALA A 317 15.32 -17.64 2.02
C ALA A 317 14.91 -17.78 0.55
N CYS A 318 14.12 -18.81 0.21
CA CYS A 318 13.61 -19.01 -1.16
C CYS A 318 12.63 -17.89 -1.56
N TRP A 319 11.76 -17.46 -0.65
CA TRP A 319 10.89 -16.31 -0.92
C TRP A 319 11.70 -15.04 -1.16
N LEU A 320 12.69 -14.74 -0.31
CA LEU A 320 13.54 -13.56 -0.46
C LEU A 320 14.35 -13.60 -1.77
N LEU A 321 15.10 -14.67 -1.98
CA LEU A 321 16.01 -14.78 -3.13
C LEU A 321 15.25 -14.91 -4.45
N GLY A 322 14.20 -15.71 -4.48
CA GLY A 322 13.34 -15.85 -5.66
C GLY A 322 12.62 -14.56 -6.01
N GLY A 323 12.09 -13.86 -5.00
CA GLY A 323 11.46 -12.55 -5.19
C GLY A 323 12.46 -11.48 -5.66
N LEU A 324 13.68 -11.44 -5.10
CA LEU A 324 14.72 -10.52 -5.55
C LEU A 324 15.15 -10.84 -6.99
N LEU A 325 15.29 -12.12 -7.33
CA LEU A 325 15.59 -12.55 -8.71
C LEU A 325 14.49 -12.10 -9.69
N LEU A 326 13.21 -12.30 -9.35
CA LEU A 326 12.11 -11.82 -10.18
C LEU A 326 12.14 -10.29 -10.38
N LEU A 327 12.48 -9.55 -9.33
CA LEU A 327 12.61 -8.08 -9.43
C LEU A 327 13.80 -7.68 -10.31
N CYS A 328 14.89 -8.45 -10.31
CA CYS A 328 16.04 -8.22 -11.20
C CYS A 328 15.71 -8.56 -12.66
N LEU A 329 14.89 -9.57 -12.90
CA LEU A 329 14.46 -9.97 -14.26
C LEU A 329 13.37 -9.06 -14.85
N ALA A 330 12.67 -8.30 -14.02
CA ALA A 330 11.64 -7.37 -14.48
C ALA A 330 12.22 -6.32 -15.43
N THR A 331 11.43 -5.88 -16.40
CA THR A 331 11.80 -4.83 -17.36
C THR A 331 11.61 -3.42 -16.77
N HIS A 332 10.73 -3.28 -15.79
CA HIS A 332 10.43 -2.00 -15.13
C HIS A 332 10.80 -2.01 -13.65
N HIS A 333 11.84 -1.26 -13.30
CA HIS A 333 12.37 -1.23 -11.94
C HIS A 333 11.83 -0.05 -11.14
N ARG A 334 11.16 -0.35 -10.02
CA ARG A 334 10.78 0.63 -8.99
C ARG A 334 11.14 0.09 -7.62
N PHE A 335 11.79 0.89 -6.79
CA PHE A 335 12.19 0.50 -5.44
C PHE A 335 11.00 0.06 -4.55
N VAL A 336 9.78 0.54 -4.82
CA VAL A 336 8.56 0.16 -4.07
C VAL A 336 8.23 -1.33 -4.21
N HIS A 337 8.67 -1.99 -5.27
CA HIS A 337 8.45 -3.43 -5.46
C HIS A 337 9.18 -4.29 -4.41
N LEU A 338 10.21 -3.74 -3.74
CA LEU A 338 10.90 -4.40 -2.62
C LEU A 338 9.97 -4.72 -1.44
N LEU A 339 8.80 -4.08 -1.33
CA LEU A 339 7.80 -4.42 -0.31
C LEU A 339 7.38 -5.89 -0.37
N ALA A 340 7.37 -6.50 -1.55
CA ALA A 340 7.02 -7.92 -1.72
C ALA A 340 8.01 -8.88 -1.05
N ILE A 341 9.27 -8.46 -0.87
CA ILE A 341 10.35 -9.24 -0.23
C ILE A 341 10.76 -8.70 1.14
N LEU A 342 10.22 -7.57 1.58
CA LEU A 342 10.46 -7.05 2.92
C LEU A 342 10.02 -8.01 4.05
N PRO A 343 8.88 -8.74 3.95
CA PRO A 343 8.46 -9.71 4.96
C PRO A 343 9.51 -10.80 5.25
N PRO A 344 9.98 -11.59 4.27
CA PRO A 344 11.02 -12.59 4.53
C PRO A 344 12.34 -11.97 4.96
N THR A 345 12.68 -10.77 4.45
CA THR A 345 13.87 -10.01 4.87
C THR A 345 13.81 -9.70 6.37
N ALA A 346 12.68 -9.16 6.86
CA ALA A 346 12.51 -8.81 8.27
C ALA A 346 12.56 -10.04 9.18
N VAL A 347 11.94 -11.16 8.76
CA VAL A 347 11.96 -12.41 9.53
C VAL A 347 13.36 -12.99 9.64
N LEU A 348 14.10 -13.08 8.52
CA LEU A 348 15.48 -13.58 8.52
C LEU A 348 16.41 -12.69 9.34
N ALA A 349 16.28 -11.37 9.20
CA ALA A 349 17.02 -10.40 10.01
C ALA A 349 16.70 -10.54 11.51
N ALA A 350 15.44 -10.68 11.88
CA ALA A 350 14.98 -10.90 13.26
C ALA A 350 15.57 -12.19 13.84
N ARG A 351 15.57 -13.26 13.06
CA ARG A 351 16.19 -14.55 13.43
C ARG A 351 17.70 -14.39 13.66
N GLN A 352 18.39 -13.63 12.83
CA GLN A 352 19.81 -13.37 12.97
C GLN A 352 20.14 -12.55 14.22
N ILE A 353 19.37 -11.51 14.52
CA ILE A 353 19.52 -10.71 15.73
C ILE A 353 19.30 -11.60 16.97
N SER A 354 18.26 -12.43 16.97
CA SER A 354 17.97 -13.34 18.07
C SER A 354 19.14 -14.28 18.38
N ARG A 355 19.82 -14.78 17.34
CA ARG A 355 21.04 -15.61 17.50
C ARG A 355 22.22 -14.83 18.09
N TRP A 356 22.40 -13.56 17.68
CA TRP A 356 23.49 -12.74 18.17
C TRP A 356 23.27 -12.26 19.61
N SER A 357 22.00 -12.08 20.04
CA SER A 357 21.67 -11.63 21.40
C SER A 357 22.13 -12.58 22.50
N THR A 358 22.38 -13.84 22.17
CA THR A 358 22.90 -14.87 23.08
C THR A 358 24.43 -14.94 23.09
N SER A 359 25.12 -14.12 22.26
CA SER A 359 26.57 -14.11 22.10
C SER A 359 27.22 -12.90 22.74
N GLU A 360 28.55 -12.93 22.95
CA GLU A 360 29.37 -11.83 23.47
C GLU A 360 29.35 -10.55 22.60
N ARG A 361 28.75 -10.59 21.41
CA ARG A 361 28.66 -9.47 20.46
C ARG A 361 27.48 -8.53 20.70
N ARG A 362 26.90 -8.53 21.88
CA ARG A 362 25.67 -7.78 22.23
C ARG A 362 25.78 -6.26 22.02
N SER A 363 26.92 -5.66 22.28
CA SER A 363 27.14 -4.21 22.11
C SER A 363 27.10 -3.74 20.65
N TRP A 364 27.70 -4.49 19.73
CA TRP A 364 27.65 -4.19 18.29
C TRP A 364 26.22 -4.30 17.73
N MET A 365 25.45 -5.24 18.24
CA MET A 365 24.06 -5.43 17.86
C MET A 365 23.22 -4.20 18.24
N TRP A 366 23.40 -3.65 19.46
CA TRP A 366 22.67 -2.45 19.87
C TRP A 366 23.07 -1.22 19.08
N ALA A 367 24.32 -1.06 18.72
CA ALA A 367 24.78 0.01 17.82
C ALA A 367 24.11 -0.11 16.43
N LEU A 368 24.09 -1.31 15.83
CA LEU A 368 23.40 -1.57 14.56
C LEU A 368 21.91 -1.27 14.65
N VAL A 369 21.24 -1.71 15.71
CA VAL A 369 19.81 -1.47 15.93
C VAL A 369 19.56 0.03 16.08
N THR A 370 20.34 0.75 16.88
CA THR A 370 20.19 2.20 17.08
C THR A 370 20.40 2.97 15.77
N CYS A 371 21.47 2.67 15.04
CA CYS A 371 21.69 3.26 13.71
C CYS A 371 20.53 2.94 12.74
N SER A 372 19.94 1.73 12.87
CA SER A 372 18.80 1.29 12.09
C SER A 372 17.54 2.12 12.30
N PHE A 373 17.36 2.67 13.49
CA PHE A 373 16.22 3.54 13.79
C PHE A 373 16.50 4.98 13.36
N ILE A 374 17.70 5.48 13.58
CA ILE A 374 18.05 6.88 13.31
C ILE A 374 18.00 7.16 11.81
N LEU A 375 18.57 6.30 10.96
CA LEU A 375 18.64 6.52 9.53
C LEU A 375 17.27 6.56 8.84
N PRO A 376 16.34 5.61 9.08
CA PRO A 376 15.00 5.68 8.51
C PRO A 376 14.17 6.83 9.06
N LEU A 377 14.31 7.14 10.36
CA LEU A 377 13.63 8.30 10.96
C LEU A 377 14.14 9.60 10.37
N ALA A 378 15.45 9.74 10.19
CA ALA A 378 16.04 10.90 9.52
C ALA A 378 15.60 10.99 8.05
N ALA A 379 15.60 9.88 7.32
CA ALA A 379 15.15 9.84 5.94
C ALA A 379 13.65 10.18 5.81
N VAL A 380 12.80 9.69 6.72
CA VAL A 380 11.38 10.04 6.73
C VAL A 380 11.18 11.49 7.16
N TYR A 381 11.92 11.97 8.14
CA TYR A 381 11.88 13.38 8.51
C TYR A 381 12.23 14.27 7.31
N LEU A 382 13.32 13.99 6.63
CA LEU A 382 13.75 14.73 5.44
C LEU A 382 12.78 14.56 4.26
N ASP A 383 12.30 13.35 4.01
CA ASP A 383 11.41 13.03 2.89
C ASP A 383 9.97 13.50 3.08
N VAL A 384 9.49 13.62 4.31
CA VAL A 384 8.07 13.77 4.61
C VAL A 384 7.75 15.04 5.40
N ILE A 385 8.63 15.49 6.28
CA ILE A 385 8.39 16.64 7.16
C ILE A 385 9.06 17.91 6.61
N ASP A 386 10.31 17.80 6.16
CA ASP A 386 11.09 18.95 5.65
C ASP A 386 11.24 18.91 4.11
N PHE A 387 10.51 18.05 3.45
CA PHE A 387 10.71 17.83 2.03
C PHE A 387 10.20 18.99 1.18
N ARG A 388 11.08 19.51 0.31
CA ARG A 388 10.87 20.66 -0.57
C ARG A 388 10.77 20.28 -2.05
N SER A 389 10.28 19.07 -2.37
CA SER A 389 10.07 18.75 -3.80
C SER A 389 8.95 19.62 -4.37
N LYS A 390 9.04 19.93 -5.66
CA LYS A 390 8.00 20.69 -6.36
C LYS A 390 6.61 20.05 -6.21
N ASP A 391 6.52 18.72 -6.17
CA ASP A 391 5.25 18.02 -6.04
C ASP A 391 4.60 18.24 -4.66
N ILE A 392 5.40 18.27 -3.58
CA ILE A 392 4.89 18.53 -2.23
C ILE A 392 4.50 19.99 -2.06
N VAL A 393 5.31 20.92 -2.57
CA VAL A 393 4.97 22.35 -2.55
C VAL A 393 3.64 22.58 -3.26
N ARG A 394 3.45 22.02 -4.44
CA ARG A 394 2.18 22.10 -5.20
C ARG A 394 1.00 21.54 -4.40
N THR A 395 1.18 20.42 -3.69
CA THR A 395 0.10 19.82 -2.92
C THR A 395 -0.30 20.68 -1.73
N ARG A 396 0.68 21.29 -1.04
CA ARG A 396 0.43 22.26 0.06
C ARG A 396 -0.27 23.51 -0.44
N GLU A 397 0.16 24.05 -1.56
CA GLU A 397 -0.49 25.18 -2.22
C GLU A 397 -1.92 24.84 -2.61
N SER A 398 -2.17 23.62 -3.13
CA SER A 398 -3.53 23.15 -3.41
C SER A 398 -4.40 23.13 -2.16
N ALA A 399 -3.89 22.62 -1.03
CA ALA A 399 -4.63 22.58 0.23
C ALA A 399 -4.98 23.99 0.74
N THR A 400 -4.00 24.90 0.73
CA THR A 400 -4.20 26.29 1.14
C THR A 400 -5.22 27.02 0.24
N PHE A 401 -5.12 26.82 -1.07
CA PHE A 401 -6.09 27.36 -2.01
C PHE A 401 -7.50 26.81 -1.76
N VAL A 402 -7.63 25.50 -1.53
CA VAL A 402 -8.91 24.85 -1.26
C VAL A 402 -9.56 25.39 0.01
N GLU A 403 -8.79 25.62 1.07
CA GLU A 403 -9.29 26.26 2.30
C GLU A 403 -9.85 27.67 1.99
N ALA A 404 -9.13 28.47 1.20
CA ALA A 404 -9.60 29.79 0.79
C ALA A 404 -10.87 29.71 -0.09
N ALA A 405 -10.90 28.78 -1.04
CA ALA A 405 -12.05 28.58 -1.93
C ALA A 405 -13.30 28.11 -1.14
N GLN A 406 -13.14 27.16 -0.21
CA GLN A 406 -14.25 26.70 0.64
C GLN A 406 -14.73 27.77 1.62
N LYS A 407 -13.82 28.60 2.14
CA LYS A 407 -14.20 29.73 3.01
C LYS A 407 -15.03 30.76 2.25
N GLU A 408 -14.69 31.01 0.99
CA GLU A 408 -15.38 31.97 0.15
C GLU A 408 -16.72 31.43 -0.40
N ALA A 409 -16.72 30.21 -0.92
CA ALA A 409 -17.87 29.61 -1.57
C ALA A 409 -18.83 28.88 -0.61
N GLY A 410 -18.33 28.46 0.57
CA GLY A 410 -19.05 27.63 1.52
C GLY A 410 -18.88 26.12 1.26
N SER A 411 -19.20 25.30 2.29
CA SER A 411 -18.94 23.84 2.27
C SER A 411 -19.86 23.03 1.35
N GLY A 412 -20.97 23.60 0.92
CA GLY A 412 -21.93 22.98 0.00
C GLY A 412 -21.85 23.51 -1.43
N ALA A 413 -20.83 24.34 -1.73
CA ALA A 413 -20.68 24.95 -3.03
C ALA A 413 -20.40 23.90 -4.12
N ARG A 414 -21.00 24.10 -5.29
CA ARG A 414 -20.74 23.31 -6.48
C ARG A 414 -19.51 23.88 -7.18
N PHE A 415 -18.43 23.10 -7.20
CA PHE A 415 -17.21 23.42 -7.94
C PHE A 415 -17.19 22.69 -9.29
N GLU A 416 -16.83 23.41 -10.34
CA GLU A 416 -16.57 22.87 -11.67
C GLU A 416 -15.13 23.24 -12.07
N PHE A 417 -14.53 22.52 -13.02
CA PHE A 417 -13.10 22.62 -13.30
C PHE A 417 -12.83 22.87 -14.77
N TYR A 418 -11.97 23.83 -15.03
CA TYR A 418 -11.45 24.12 -16.38
C TYR A 418 -9.94 24.22 -16.32
N GLU A 419 -9.22 23.36 -17.05
CA GLU A 419 -7.74 23.34 -17.10
C GLU A 419 -7.10 23.51 -15.71
N CYS A 420 -7.46 22.62 -14.78
CA CYS A 420 -7.05 22.65 -13.38
C CYS A 420 -6.25 21.41 -12.98
N HIS A 421 -5.26 21.59 -12.08
CA HIS A 421 -4.50 20.47 -11.55
C HIS A 421 -5.40 19.52 -10.72
N PRO A 422 -5.29 18.21 -10.96
CA PRO A 422 -6.16 17.21 -10.31
C PRO A 422 -6.10 17.18 -8.78
N GLY A 423 -4.98 17.56 -8.21
CA GLY A 423 -4.83 17.66 -6.75
C GLY A 423 -5.84 18.60 -6.11
N VAL A 424 -6.26 19.65 -6.81
CA VAL A 424 -7.27 20.61 -6.33
C VAL A 424 -8.63 19.94 -6.18
N GLN A 425 -9.05 19.16 -7.18
CA GLN A 425 -10.30 18.40 -7.11
C GLN A 425 -10.32 17.43 -5.93
N VAL A 426 -9.22 16.70 -5.76
CA VAL A 426 -9.06 15.73 -4.66
C VAL A 426 -9.13 16.42 -3.30
N HIS A 427 -8.47 17.58 -3.14
CA HIS A 427 -8.54 18.34 -1.88
C HIS A 427 -9.91 18.98 -1.65
N LEU A 428 -10.66 19.32 -2.71
CA LEU A 428 -12.07 19.73 -2.60
C LEU A 428 -13.00 18.54 -2.28
N GLY A 429 -12.51 17.31 -2.39
CA GLY A 429 -13.29 16.10 -2.12
C GLY A 429 -14.35 15.85 -3.17
N THR A 430 -14.11 16.20 -4.43
CA THR A 430 -15.05 16.07 -5.53
C THR A 430 -14.40 15.42 -6.76
N HIS A 431 -15.21 14.75 -7.56
CA HIS A 431 -14.81 14.11 -8.82
C HIS A 431 -15.76 14.52 -9.94
N ARG A 432 -15.33 15.49 -10.74
CA ARG A 432 -16.09 16.00 -11.87
C ARG A 432 -15.22 16.09 -13.12
N PRO A 433 -15.75 15.72 -14.29
CA PRO A 433 -15.03 15.91 -15.54
C PRO A 433 -14.78 17.40 -15.79
N PRO A 434 -13.67 17.77 -16.46
CA PRO A 434 -13.44 19.14 -16.86
C PRO A 434 -14.59 19.69 -17.73
N ILE A 435 -14.96 20.95 -17.51
CA ILE A 435 -15.99 21.63 -18.31
C ILE A 435 -15.56 21.61 -19.77
N ARG A 436 -16.46 21.21 -20.64
CA ARG A 436 -16.24 21.34 -22.10
C ARG A 436 -16.29 22.80 -22.50
N ILE A 437 -15.48 23.18 -23.49
CA ILE A 437 -15.41 24.55 -23.98
C ILE A 437 -16.79 25.09 -24.35
N ASN A 438 -17.64 24.27 -24.97
CA ASN A 438 -18.98 24.65 -25.41
C ASN A 438 -19.95 24.93 -24.26
N ASP A 439 -19.71 24.39 -23.07
CA ASP A 439 -20.58 24.50 -21.90
C ASP A 439 -20.14 25.64 -20.95
N LEU A 440 -19.04 26.32 -21.27
CA LEU A 440 -18.42 27.34 -20.42
C LEU A 440 -19.35 28.54 -20.18
N SER A 441 -20.01 29.06 -21.22
CA SER A 441 -20.96 30.16 -21.10
C SER A 441 -22.18 29.78 -20.28
N ALA A 442 -22.76 28.61 -20.54
CA ALA A 442 -23.90 28.10 -19.78
C ALA A 442 -23.58 27.93 -18.30
N THR A 443 -22.36 27.47 -17.98
CA THR A 443 -21.91 27.32 -16.59
C THR A 443 -21.70 28.67 -15.90
N LEU A 444 -21.07 29.64 -16.54
CA LEU A 444 -20.78 30.95 -15.94
C LEU A 444 -22.00 31.86 -15.85
N GLU A 445 -22.94 31.74 -16.78
CA GLU A 445 -24.21 32.50 -16.76
C GLU A 445 -25.33 31.78 -16.00
N SER A 446 -25.06 30.60 -15.43
CA SER A 446 -26.02 29.86 -14.61
C SER A 446 -26.52 30.69 -13.42
N ASP A 447 -27.81 30.62 -13.16
CA ASP A 447 -28.41 31.17 -11.95
C ASP A 447 -28.19 30.28 -10.71
N ASP A 448 -27.66 29.05 -10.91
CA ASP A 448 -27.16 28.20 -9.82
C ASP A 448 -25.84 28.72 -9.28
N PRO A 449 -25.54 28.56 -7.97
CA PRO A 449 -24.28 28.97 -7.37
C PRO A 449 -23.15 27.97 -7.75
N ILE A 450 -22.51 28.19 -8.89
CA ILE A 450 -21.41 27.39 -9.41
C ILE A 450 -20.11 28.19 -9.33
N TYR A 451 -19.03 27.53 -8.93
CA TYR A 451 -17.69 28.10 -8.84
C TYR A 451 -16.74 27.37 -9.78
N VAL A 452 -16.24 28.06 -10.80
CA VAL A 452 -15.31 27.49 -11.79
C VAL A 452 -13.88 27.70 -11.34
N VAL A 453 -13.16 26.62 -11.12
CA VAL A 453 -11.74 26.61 -10.74
C VAL A 453 -10.86 26.44 -11.98
N THR A 454 -9.88 27.31 -12.16
CA THR A 454 -8.97 27.25 -13.32
C THR A 454 -7.57 27.75 -13.00
N GLN A 455 -6.57 27.21 -13.69
CA GLN A 455 -5.19 27.73 -13.77
C GLN A 455 -4.94 28.49 -15.08
N LYS A 456 -5.96 28.58 -15.94
CA LYS A 456 -5.90 29.24 -17.26
C LYS A 456 -6.95 30.36 -17.36
N GLU A 457 -6.90 31.28 -16.40
CA GLU A 457 -7.87 32.40 -16.33
C GLU A 457 -8.01 33.14 -17.64
N ARG A 458 -6.88 33.50 -18.27
CA ARG A 458 -6.89 34.25 -19.51
C ARG A 458 -7.56 33.48 -20.66
N ASP A 459 -7.22 32.19 -20.81
CA ASP A 459 -7.81 31.34 -21.84
C ASP A 459 -9.31 31.12 -21.58
N LEU A 460 -9.70 30.88 -20.31
CA LEU A 460 -11.10 30.75 -19.92
C LEU A 460 -11.89 32.03 -20.28
N LYS A 461 -11.40 33.22 -19.89
CA LYS A 461 -12.06 34.50 -20.17
C LYS A 461 -12.18 34.77 -21.65
N GLU A 462 -11.13 34.49 -22.43
CA GLU A 462 -11.15 34.66 -23.87
C GLU A 462 -12.17 33.76 -24.56
N ARG A 463 -12.23 32.47 -24.17
CA ARG A 463 -13.17 31.50 -24.75
C ARG A 463 -14.62 31.77 -24.33
N ALA A 464 -14.86 32.05 -23.06
CA ALA A 464 -16.18 32.41 -22.58
C ALA A 464 -16.66 33.75 -23.15
N GLY A 465 -15.76 34.72 -23.30
CA GLY A 465 -16.06 35.99 -23.96
C GLY A 465 -16.47 35.85 -25.45
N ARG A 466 -15.86 34.90 -26.18
CA ARG A 466 -16.30 34.56 -27.55
C ARG A 466 -17.69 33.95 -27.60
N GLN A 467 -18.15 33.35 -26.47
CA GLN A 467 -19.49 32.79 -26.31
C GLN A 467 -20.51 33.80 -25.74
N GLY A 468 -20.11 35.06 -25.53
CA GLY A 468 -21.01 36.14 -25.09
C GLY A 468 -20.95 36.51 -23.62
N VAL A 469 -20.16 35.79 -22.81
CA VAL A 469 -19.98 36.10 -21.37
C VAL A 469 -19.22 37.40 -21.22
N ARG A 470 -19.83 38.38 -20.52
CA ARG A 470 -19.23 39.72 -20.35
C ARG A 470 -18.76 40.03 -18.95
N PHE A 471 -19.21 39.26 -17.97
CA PHE A 471 -18.90 39.45 -16.55
C PHE A 471 -18.17 38.24 -15.97
N PHE A 472 -17.12 38.52 -15.20
CA PHE A 472 -16.32 37.51 -14.53
C PHE A 472 -16.06 37.97 -13.10
N ASP A 473 -16.72 37.33 -12.14
CA ASP A 473 -16.49 37.54 -10.71
C ASP A 473 -15.42 36.60 -10.19
N VAL A 474 -14.24 37.14 -9.90
CA VAL A 474 -13.12 36.37 -9.35
C VAL A 474 -13.25 36.32 -7.83
N ALA A 475 -13.80 35.23 -7.31
CA ALA A 475 -14.05 35.02 -5.89
C ALA A 475 -12.76 34.78 -5.09
N VAL A 476 -11.82 34.00 -5.64
CA VAL A 476 -10.54 33.68 -5.01
C VAL A 476 -9.42 33.67 -6.04
N ARG A 477 -8.26 34.20 -5.65
CA ARG A 477 -7.02 34.14 -6.41
C ARG A 477 -5.88 33.74 -5.49
N SER A 478 -5.03 32.83 -5.93
CA SER A 478 -3.86 32.39 -5.17
C SER A 478 -2.72 32.04 -6.11
N ASP A 479 -1.50 32.22 -5.64
CA ASP A 479 -0.32 31.70 -6.32
C ASP A 479 -0.34 30.17 -6.25
N TYR A 480 0.10 29.51 -7.31
CA TYR A 480 0.16 28.06 -7.42
C TYR A 480 1.35 27.62 -8.29
N ALA A 481 2.38 27.08 -7.64
CA ALA A 481 3.59 26.53 -8.28
C ALA A 481 4.27 27.47 -9.29
N ASP A 482 3.90 27.36 -10.58
CA ASP A 482 4.48 28.12 -11.67
C ASP A 482 3.46 29.13 -12.27
N GLY A 483 2.41 29.50 -11.52
CA GLY A 483 1.37 30.41 -12.01
C GLY A 483 0.31 30.74 -10.97
N GLU A 484 -0.85 31.14 -11.41
CA GLU A 484 -1.99 31.45 -10.56
C GLU A 484 -3.09 30.39 -10.69
N ILE A 485 -3.87 30.23 -9.63
CA ILE A 485 -5.12 29.48 -9.63
C ILE A 485 -6.24 30.41 -9.17
N VAL A 486 -7.35 30.40 -9.86
CA VAL A 486 -8.49 31.29 -9.58
C VAL A 486 -9.79 30.52 -9.48
N VAL A 487 -10.70 31.05 -8.67
CA VAL A 487 -12.12 30.66 -8.62
C VAL A 487 -12.94 31.78 -9.23
N ILE A 488 -13.73 31.46 -10.25
CA ILE A 488 -14.65 32.39 -10.90
C ILE A 488 -16.08 31.97 -10.51
N ALA A 489 -16.81 32.88 -9.88
CA ALA A 489 -18.20 32.66 -9.51
C ALA A 489 -19.11 32.78 -10.73
N SER A 490 -20.12 31.90 -10.86
CA SER A 490 -21.22 32.08 -11.82
C SER A 490 -22.08 33.26 -11.40
N LYS A 491 -22.97 33.68 -12.29
CA LYS A 491 -23.94 34.77 -12.01
C LYS A 491 -24.76 34.48 -10.76
N GLY A 492 -25.22 33.24 -10.55
CA GLY A 492 -25.99 32.83 -9.39
C GLY A 492 -25.19 32.68 -8.09
N ALA A 493 -23.86 32.50 -8.20
CA ALA A 493 -22.96 32.43 -7.05
C ALA A 493 -22.54 33.81 -6.54
N SER A 494 -22.56 34.82 -7.38
CA SER A 494 -22.23 36.20 -7.00
C SER A 494 -23.27 36.74 -6.03
N GLY A 495 -22.88 36.87 -4.75
CA GLY A 495 -23.76 37.34 -3.67
C GLY A 495 -24.60 36.28 -2.94
N ALA A 496 -24.41 35.00 -3.23
CA ALA A 496 -25.08 33.91 -2.51
C ALA A 496 -24.66 33.85 -1.02
N PRO A 497 -25.56 33.47 -0.10
CA PRO A 497 -25.21 33.32 1.31
C PRO A 497 -24.21 32.19 1.52
N ARG A 498 -23.14 32.48 2.28
CA ARG A 498 -22.03 31.56 2.53
C ARG A 498 -22.40 30.54 3.60
N SER A 499 -22.26 29.26 3.30
CA SER A 499 -22.36 28.19 4.29
C SER A 499 -21.05 28.08 5.10
N PRO A 500 -21.11 27.66 6.39
CA PRO A 500 -19.90 27.49 7.17
C PRO A 500 -18.98 26.43 6.54
N ALA A 501 -17.66 26.70 6.52
CA ALA A 501 -16.68 25.78 5.97
C ALA A 501 -16.74 24.41 6.68
N ARG A 502 -16.63 23.32 5.92
CA ARG A 502 -16.47 21.97 6.48
C ARG A 502 -15.15 21.92 7.25
N ARG A 503 -15.22 21.61 8.55
CA ARG A 503 -14.02 21.29 9.33
C ARG A 503 -13.75 19.80 9.18
N PHE A 504 -12.61 19.47 8.58
CA PHE A 504 -12.12 18.09 8.60
C PHE A 504 -11.70 17.73 10.04
N PRO A 505 -12.01 16.50 10.49
CA PRO A 505 -11.58 16.06 11.80
C PRO A 505 -10.06 16.01 11.85
N ASP A 506 -9.50 16.35 13.02
CA ASP A 506 -8.06 16.33 13.26
C ASP A 506 -7.50 14.91 12.97
N THR A 507 -6.48 14.82 12.12
CA THR A 507 -5.77 13.58 11.78
C THR A 507 -5.37 12.79 13.04
N ARG A 508 -5.09 13.48 14.15
CA ARG A 508 -4.76 12.86 15.44
C ARG A 508 -5.93 12.06 16.02
N ILE A 509 -7.15 12.57 15.92
CA ILE A 509 -8.36 11.87 16.39
C ILE A 509 -8.56 10.60 15.57
N LEU A 510 -8.43 10.68 14.25
CA LEU A 510 -8.55 9.52 13.37
C LEU A 510 -7.44 8.49 13.61
N THR A 511 -6.23 8.94 13.93
CA THR A 511 -5.13 8.05 14.33
C THR A 511 -5.46 7.33 15.64
N LEU A 512 -6.02 8.02 16.62
CA LEU A 512 -6.47 7.40 17.87
C LEU A 512 -7.59 6.37 17.61
N MET A 513 -8.51 6.64 16.69
CA MET A 513 -9.54 5.67 16.29
C MET A 513 -8.92 4.45 15.60
N ALA A 514 -7.91 4.65 14.74
CA ALA A 514 -7.17 3.54 14.12
C ALA A 514 -6.45 2.68 15.16
N ILE A 515 -5.85 3.30 16.18
CA ILE A 515 -5.21 2.62 17.31
C ILE A 515 -6.26 1.85 18.12
N ALA A 516 -7.42 2.46 18.42
CA ALA A 516 -8.51 1.80 19.13
C ALA A 516 -9.02 0.58 18.36
N THR A 517 -9.16 0.69 17.02
CA THR A 517 -9.53 -0.41 16.14
C THR A 517 -8.50 -1.55 16.22
N ALA A 518 -7.20 -1.22 16.19
CA ALA A 518 -6.13 -2.21 16.32
C ALA A 518 -6.16 -2.95 17.67
N VAL A 519 -6.40 -2.23 18.76
CA VAL A 519 -6.54 -2.80 20.11
C VAL A 519 -7.77 -3.72 20.17
N THR A 520 -8.89 -3.33 19.55
CA THR A 520 -10.11 -4.13 19.46
C THR A 520 -9.88 -5.42 18.67
N LEU A 521 -9.23 -5.33 17.51
CA LEU A 521 -8.86 -6.51 16.70
C LEU A 521 -7.94 -7.47 17.48
N TYR A 522 -6.98 -6.92 18.23
CA TYR A 522 -6.14 -7.70 19.13
C TYR A 522 -6.98 -8.42 20.20
N GLY A 523 -7.93 -7.73 20.83
CA GLY A 523 -8.85 -8.30 21.80
C GLY A 523 -9.70 -9.45 21.21
N CYS A 524 -10.26 -9.25 20.02
CA CYS A 524 -11.01 -10.26 19.27
C CYS A 524 -10.16 -11.49 18.94
N GLN A 525 -8.92 -11.28 18.49
CA GLN A 525 -7.98 -12.37 18.20
C GLN A 525 -7.66 -13.18 19.46
N LYS A 526 -7.43 -12.50 20.60
CA LYS A 526 -7.20 -13.14 21.88
C LYS A 526 -8.38 -14.00 22.33
N TYR A 527 -9.59 -13.45 22.19
CA TYR A 527 -10.84 -14.16 22.52
C TYR A 527 -11.06 -15.38 21.63
N ALA A 528 -10.85 -15.24 20.31
CA ALA A 528 -10.96 -16.35 19.37
C ALA A 528 -9.94 -17.47 19.68
N GLN A 529 -8.70 -17.12 20.03
CA GLN A 529 -7.68 -18.09 20.44
C GLN A 529 -8.03 -18.82 21.74
N GLN A 530 -8.69 -18.14 22.68
CA GLN A 530 -9.15 -18.76 23.92
C GLN A 530 -10.29 -19.77 23.70
N ARG A 531 -11.25 -19.45 22.78
CA ARG A 531 -12.35 -20.36 22.43
C ARG A 531 -11.91 -21.60 21.64
N LEU A 532 -10.93 -21.45 20.74
CA LEU A 532 -10.41 -22.57 19.95
C LEU A 532 -9.54 -23.53 20.76
N SER A 533 -9.26 -23.21 21.99
CA SER A 533 -8.39 -23.97 22.91
C SER A 533 -9.11 -24.48 24.15
N ALA A 534 -10.39 -24.17 24.32
CA ALA A 534 -11.34 -24.75 25.22
C ALA A 534 -12.17 -25.83 24.51
#